data_2a1ecad11076dedffbd3e86ce5bb5b93
#
_entry.id   2a1ecad11076dedffbd3e86ce5bb5b93
#
_cell.length_a   1.000
_cell.length_b   1.000
_cell.length_c   1.000
_cell.angle_alpha   90.00
_cell.angle_beta   90.00
_cell.angle_gamma   90.00
#
_symmetry.space_group_name_H-M   'P 1'
#
loop_
_entity.id
_entity.type
_entity.pdbx_description
1 polymer ?
#
loop_
_entity_poly.entity_id
_entity_poly.type
_entity_poly.pdbx_seq_one_letter_code
_entity_poly.pdbx_strand_id
1 'polypeptide(L)'
;MNQFSLYVEELGKNKYTQSLPILCLHGHPGSARSMGVFTQHLADRYWTLAPDLRGYGQSQSPSAFTMETHLEDLVQVLDARGIEQVVVVGWSLGGIFAMELALRYPDRVKGLILVATAARPWGDHPKVSLRDNVITGLAGVINLVRPSWLWNIETLAKRSIFRYLIQQHTPEVYQYLAREAVYSYFKTSRQADKALTLRIKQGYNRVPDLHQITVPVLMLIGEFDRHISPAASRETAKALPNCEWEMFQDTAHLLPWEKSEAVLQRIDRWLDETKL
;
A
#
# COMPACT_ATOMS: atom_id res chain seq x y z
N MET A 1 -6.91 4.34 31.15
CA MET A 1 -6.87 5.06 29.86
C MET A 1 -7.28 4.06 28.79
N ASN A 2 -8.31 4.35 27.98
CA ASN A 2 -8.64 3.47 26.86
C ASN A 2 -7.46 3.45 25.89
N GLN A 3 -6.85 2.27 25.73
CA GLN A 3 -5.76 2.05 24.78
C GLN A 3 -6.34 2.24 23.37
N PHE A 4 -5.67 3.01 22.52
CA PHE A 4 -6.08 3.19 21.13
C PHE A 4 -5.94 1.85 20.38
N SER A 5 -6.97 1.44 19.66
CA SER A 5 -6.95 0.23 18.85
C SER A 5 -7.27 0.55 17.39
N LEU A 6 -6.56 -0.09 16.47
CA LEU A 6 -6.84 0.02 15.05
C LEU A 6 -8.10 -0.80 14.69
N TYR A 7 -8.89 -0.28 13.76
CA TYR A 7 -9.84 -1.09 13.01
C TYR A 7 -9.07 -2.03 12.08
N VAL A 8 -9.47 -3.30 12.00
CA VAL A 8 -8.81 -4.32 11.17
C VAL A 8 -9.86 -5.12 10.42
N GLU A 9 -9.76 -5.19 9.11
CA GLU A 9 -10.50 -6.17 8.31
C GLU A 9 -9.76 -7.51 8.33
N GLU A 10 -10.48 -8.59 8.63
CA GLU A 10 -9.91 -9.94 8.72
C GLU A 10 -10.68 -10.91 7.83
N LEU A 11 -9.95 -11.68 7.01
CA LEU A 11 -10.52 -12.74 6.17
C LEU A 11 -9.72 -14.04 6.37
N GLY A 12 -10.36 -15.20 6.20
CA GLY A 12 -9.69 -16.51 6.22
C GLY A 12 -9.28 -17.04 7.60
N LYS A 13 -9.53 -16.33 8.69
CA LYS A 13 -9.05 -16.62 10.07
C LYS A 13 -9.19 -18.08 10.53
N ASN A 14 -10.27 -18.73 10.21
CA ASN A 14 -10.59 -20.07 10.74
C ASN A 14 -10.29 -21.21 9.78
N LYS A 15 -9.76 -20.90 8.59
CA LYS A 15 -9.53 -21.88 7.52
C LYS A 15 -8.12 -22.47 7.55
N TYR A 16 -7.12 -21.70 7.97
CA TYR A 16 -5.71 -22.04 7.78
C TYR A 16 -4.90 -21.81 9.04
N THR A 17 -4.82 -22.84 9.89
CA THR A 17 -4.09 -22.80 11.17
C THR A 17 -2.59 -23.11 11.04
N GLN A 18 -2.15 -23.56 9.88
CA GLN A 18 -0.75 -23.96 9.63
C GLN A 18 0.06 -22.94 8.80
N SER A 19 -0.62 -22.01 8.12
CA SER A 19 0.05 -20.97 7.32
C SER A 19 0.27 -19.71 8.15
N LEU A 20 1.36 -19.00 7.87
CA LEU A 20 1.61 -17.68 8.48
C LEU A 20 0.51 -16.70 8.07
N PRO A 21 -0.01 -15.88 8.99
CA PRO A 21 -0.92 -14.81 8.63
C PRO A 21 -0.26 -13.77 7.71
N ILE A 22 -1.06 -13.09 6.91
CA ILE A 22 -0.59 -12.03 6.02
C ILE A 22 -1.15 -10.68 6.48
N LEU A 23 -0.26 -9.75 6.83
CA LEU A 23 -0.60 -8.38 7.20
C LEU A 23 -0.52 -7.49 5.95
N CYS A 24 -1.64 -6.89 5.54
CA CYS A 24 -1.76 -6.07 4.35
C CYS A 24 -1.85 -4.58 4.72
N LEU A 25 -0.81 -3.79 4.38
CA LEU A 25 -0.67 -2.39 4.75
C LEU A 25 -0.93 -1.47 3.57
N HIS A 26 -1.91 -0.57 3.72
CA HIS A 26 -2.35 0.34 2.67
C HIS A 26 -1.42 1.55 2.45
N GLY A 27 -1.56 2.19 1.29
CA GLY A 27 -0.86 3.42 0.91
C GLY A 27 -1.45 4.70 1.51
N HIS A 28 -1.02 5.85 0.98
CA HIS A 28 -1.54 7.18 1.34
C HIS A 28 -2.07 7.92 0.09
N PRO A 29 -3.31 8.43 0.13
CA PRO A 29 -4.38 8.12 1.08
C PRO A 29 -4.88 6.67 0.91
N GLY A 30 -5.23 5.98 2.00
CA GLY A 30 -5.62 4.58 1.96
C GLY A 30 -6.52 4.15 3.12
N SER A 31 -6.91 2.89 3.10
CA SER A 31 -7.67 2.22 4.15
C SER A 31 -7.55 0.70 4.02
N ALA A 32 -8.02 -0.07 4.99
CA ALA A 32 -8.13 -1.52 4.91
C ALA A 32 -8.83 -1.97 3.61
N ARG A 33 -9.92 -1.29 3.23
CA ARG A 33 -10.67 -1.55 2.00
C ARG A 33 -9.80 -1.44 0.74
N SER A 34 -8.82 -0.56 0.73
CA SER A 34 -7.88 -0.43 -0.40
C SER A 34 -7.04 -1.68 -0.61
N MET A 35 -6.85 -2.50 0.43
CA MET A 35 -6.10 -3.76 0.35
C MET A 35 -6.95 -4.94 -0.11
N GLY A 36 -8.23 -4.73 -0.41
CA GLY A 36 -9.17 -5.78 -0.83
C GLY A 36 -8.70 -6.61 -2.00
N VAL A 37 -7.95 -6.02 -2.94
CA VAL A 37 -7.35 -6.74 -4.08
C VAL A 37 -6.41 -7.87 -3.61
N PHE A 38 -5.69 -7.66 -2.51
CA PHE A 38 -4.80 -8.66 -1.92
C PHE A 38 -5.54 -9.56 -0.92
N THR A 39 -6.27 -8.95 0.03
CA THR A 39 -6.88 -9.70 1.14
C THR A 39 -7.91 -10.70 0.67
N GLN A 40 -8.75 -10.36 -0.32
CA GLN A 40 -9.76 -11.26 -0.85
C GLN A 40 -9.13 -12.46 -1.58
N HIS A 41 -8.11 -12.22 -2.40
CA HIS A 41 -7.41 -13.28 -3.11
C HIS A 41 -6.64 -14.21 -2.16
N LEU A 42 -5.86 -13.63 -1.26
CA LEU A 42 -5.02 -14.40 -0.33
C LEU A 42 -5.82 -15.12 0.76
N ALA A 43 -7.04 -14.67 1.06
CA ALA A 43 -7.92 -15.29 2.05
C ALA A 43 -8.38 -16.72 1.68
N ASP A 44 -8.18 -17.15 0.45
CA ASP A 44 -8.42 -18.53 0.05
C ASP A 44 -7.36 -19.51 0.60
N ARG A 45 -6.18 -18.99 1.02
CA ARG A 45 -5.04 -19.79 1.50
C ARG A 45 -4.47 -19.34 2.84
N TYR A 46 -4.69 -18.10 3.23
CA TYR A 46 -4.08 -17.47 4.40
C TYR A 46 -5.09 -16.71 5.25
N TRP A 47 -4.79 -16.56 6.53
CA TRP A 47 -5.46 -15.56 7.35
C TRP A 47 -4.90 -14.17 6.99
N THR A 48 -5.71 -13.28 6.45
CA THR A 48 -5.32 -11.94 6.07
C THR A 48 -5.85 -10.91 7.05
N LEU A 49 -5.02 -9.91 7.35
CA LEU A 49 -5.33 -8.78 8.21
C LEU A 49 -5.02 -7.48 7.47
N ALA A 50 -6.00 -6.61 7.36
CA ALA A 50 -5.80 -5.27 6.80
C ALA A 50 -6.24 -4.22 7.83
N PRO A 51 -5.30 -3.60 8.56
CA PRO A 51 -5.64 -2.49 9.46
C PRO A 51 -5.86 -1.19 8.68
N ASP A 52 -6.84 -0.40 9.13
CA ASP A 52 -6.78 1.04 8.89
C ASP A 52 -5.68 1.60 9.78
N LEU A 53 -4.64 2.18 9.19
CA LEU A 53 -3.55 2.80 9.96
C LEU A 53 -4.09 3.97 10.78
N ARG A 54 -3.41 4.35 11.87
CA ARG A 54 -3.83 5.46 12.74
C ARG A 54 -4.05 6.75 11.92
N GLY A 55 -5.22 7.34 12.07
CA GLY A 55 -5.62 8.54 11.34
C GLY A 55 -6.19 8.28 9.94
N TYR A 56 -6.37 7.02 9.57
CA TYR A 56 -6.99 6.60 8.31
C TYR A 56 -8.27 5.81 8.55
N GLY A 57 -9.14 5.75 7.55
CA GLY A 57 -10.34 4.93 7.55
C GLY A 57 -11.20 5.09 8.82
N GLN A 58 -11.38 4.00 9.54
CA GLN A 58 -12.11 3.95 10.81
C GLN A 58 -11.21 4.15 12.04
N SER A 59 -9.87 4.12 11.87
CA SER A 59 -8.88 4.32 12.94
C SER A 59 -8.57 5.81 13.17
N GLN A 60 -9.60 6.64 13.33
CA GLN A 60 -9.46 8.07 13.53
C GLN A 60 -8.82 8.38 14.88
N SER A 61 -7.84 9.30 14.90
CA SER A 61 -7.18 9.77 16.13
C SER A 61 -7.26 11.29 16.22
N PRO A 62 -7.79 11.85 17.32
CA PRO A 62 -7.83 13.29 17.52
C PRO A 62 -6.46 13.86 17.90
N SER A 63 -5.58 13.03 18.47
CA SER A 63 -4.25 13.43 18.93
C SER A 63 -3.23 13.40 17.79
N ALA A 64 -2.22 14.26 17.87
CA ALA A 64 -1.05 14.17 16.99
C ALA A 64 -0.28 12.87 17.28
N PHE A 65 0.34 12.31 16.26
CA PHE A 65 1.17 11.11 16.32
C PHE A 65 2.30 11.20 15.31
N THR A 66 3.27 10.30 15.43
CA THR A 66 4.40 10.19 14.52
C THR A 66 4.30 8.96 13.64
N MET A 67 5.21 8.82 12.67
CA MET A 67 5.30 7.60 11.87
C MET A 67 5.66 6.37 12.72
N GLU A 68 6.44 6.55 13.79
CA GLU A 68 6.83 5.51 14.73
C GLU A 68 5.65 4.92 15.48
N THR A 69 4.65 5.75 15.83
CA THR A 69 3.42 5.31 16.51
C THR A 69 2.66 4.25 15.72
N HIS A 70 2.70 4.29 14.38
CA HIS A 70 2.07 3.26 13.55
C HIS A 70 2.68 1.87 13.78
N LEU A 71 3.98 1.78 14.03
CA LEU A 71 4.64 0.48 14.25
C LEU A 71 4.21 -0.13 15.58
N GLU A 72 4.09 0.69 16.63
CA GLU A 72 3.56 0.27 17.92
C GLU A 72 2.13 -0.25 17.79
N ASP A 73 1.28 0.46 17.03
CA ASP A 73 -0.09 0.05 16.75
C ASP A 73 -0.14 -1.30 15.99
N LEU A 74 0.73 -1.48 14.99
CA LEU A 74 0.78 -2.73 14.22
C LEU A 74 1.21 -3.92 15.09
N VAL A 75 2.21 -3.73 15.96
CA VAL A 75 2.61 -4.76 16.93
C VAL A 75 1.46 -5.09 17.87
N GLN A 76 0.74 -4.09 18.40
CA GLN A 76 -0.45 -4.32 19.23
C GLN A 76 -1.55 -5.10 18.48
N VAL A 77 -1.75 -4.85 17.19
CA VAL A 77 -2.70 -5.63 16.35
C VAL A 77 -2.32 -7.11 16.32
N LEU A 78 -1.03 -7.41 16.18
CA LEU A 78 -0.52 -8.79 16.16
C LEU A 78 -0.65 -9.44 17.54
N ASP A 79 -0.20 -8.76 18.60
CA ASP A 79 -0.23 -9.26 19.99
C ASP A 79 -1.64 -9.55 20.47
N ALA A 80 -2.60 -8.67 20.18
CA ALA A 80 -4.01 -8.85 20.54
C ALA A 80 -4.65 -10.09 19.86
N ARG A 81 -4.00 -10.65 18.83
CA ARG A 81 -4.46 -11.84 18.10
C ARG A 81 -3.61 -13.07 18.34
N GLY A 82 -2.60 -12.97 19.20
CA GLY A 82 -1.64 -14.05 19.46
C GLY A 82 -0.79 -14.42 18.24
N ILE A 83 -0.60 -13.47 17.31
CA ILE A 83 0.19 -13.67 16.09
C ILE A 83 1.64 -13.36 16.43
N GLU A 84 2.49 -14.37 16.45
CA GLU A 84 3.92 -14.21 16.71
C GLU A 84 4.67 -13.72 15.46
N GLN A 85 4.31 -14.24 14.29
CA GLN A 85 5.02 -14.00 13.03
C GLN A 85 4.06 -13.82 11.87
N VAL A 86 4.41 -12.94 10.92
CA VAL A 86 3.60 -12.62 9.74
C VAL A 86 4.45 -12.50 8.48
N VAL A 87 3.81 -12.67 7.32
CA VAL A 87 4.23 -12.10 6.04
C VAL A 87 3.56 -10.73 5.90
N VAL A 88 4.29 -9.73 5.41
CA VAL A 88 3.73 -8.37 5.27
C VAL A 88 3.64 -7.98 3.79
N VAL A 89 2.45 -7.65 3.34
CA VAL A 89 2.20 -7.01 2.03
C VAL A 89 2.06 -5.52 2.26
N GLY A 90 2.94 -4.71 1.67
CA GLY A 90 2.87 -3.25 1.79
C GLY A 90 2.82 -2.55 0.45
N TRP A 91 1.73 -1.79 0.20
CA TRP A 91 1.61 -0.95 -0.98
C TRP A 91 1.96 0.50 -0.66
N SER A 92 2.86 1.11 -1.47
CA SER A 92 3.24 2.53 -1.33
C SER A 92 3.72 2.85 0.11
N LEU A 93 3.03 3.73 0.85
CA LEU A 93 3.31 4.00 2.28
C LEU A 93 3.31 2.72 3.12
N GLY A 94 2.42 1.77 2.83
CA GLY A 94 2.39 0.48 3.52
C GLY A 94 3.69 -0.31 3.39
N GLY A 95 4.38 -0.19 2.24
CA GLY A 95 5.69 -0.79 2.05
C GLY A 95 6.80 -0.14 2.90
N ILE A 96 6.71 1.16 3.16
CA ILE A 96 7.56 1.86 4.12
C ILE A 96 7.38 1.26 5.52
N PHE A 97 6.14 1.10 5.97
CA PHE A 97 5.85 0.47 7.26
C PHE A 97 6.26 -1.01 7.32
N ALA A 98 6.12 -1.74 6.21
CA ALA A 98 6.57 -3.13 6.14
C ALA A 98 8.10 -3.24 6.37
N MET A 99 8.89 -2.39 5.70
CA MET A 99 10.34 -2.33 5.92
C MET A 99 10.70 -1.87 7.33
N GLU A 100 10.05 -0.84 7.86
CA GLU A 100 10.28 -0.37 9.25
C GLU A 100 9.92 -1.46 10.27
N LEU A 101 8.86 -2.23 10.04
CA LEU A 101 8.48 -3.33 10.91
C LEU A 101 9.55 -4.43 10.90
N ALA A 102 10.06 -4.81 9.74
CA ALA A 102 11.13 -5.79 9.61
C ALA A 102 12.46 -5.33 10.24
N LEU A 103 12.78 -4.03 10.16
CA LEU A 103 13.98 -3.47 10.79
C LEU A 103 13.89 -3.40 12.31
N ARG A 104 12.73 -3.04 12.86
CA ARG A 104 12.56 -2.84 14.32
C ARG A 104 12.10 -4.09 15.06
N TYR A 105 11.39 -4.97 14.39
CA TYR A 105 10.82 -6.19 14.96
C TYR A 105 11.13 -7.40 14.05
N PRO A 106 12.42 -7.71 13.81
CA PRO A 106 12.85 -8.73 12.84
C PRO A 106 12.28 -10.12 13.15
N ASP A 107 12.07 -10.45 14.42
CA ASP A 107 11.51 -11.74 14.84
C ASP A 107 10.02 -11.89 14.46
N ARG A 108 9.31 -10.78 14.21
CA ARG A 108 7.88 -10.76 13.89
C ARG A 108 7.61 -10.90 12.39
N VAL A 109 8.59 -10.63 11.52
CA VAL A 109 8.41 -10.63 10.06
C VAL A 109 9.15 -11.81 9.44
N LYS A 110 8.47 -12.60 8.63
CA LYS A 110 9.02 -13.76 7.91
C LYS A 110 9.21 -13.57 6.42
N GLY A 111 8.55 -12.58 5.86
CA GLY A 111 8.68 -12.21 4.45
C GLY A 111 8.02 -10.89 4.16
N LEU A 112 8.46 -10.21 3.10
CA LEU A 112 7.93 -8.94 2.65
C LEU A 112 7.50 -9.01 1.20
N ILE A 113 6.32 -8.48 0.91
CA ILE A 113 5.85 -8.21 -0.45
C ILE A 113 5.65 -6.70 -0.56
N LEU A 114 6.56 -6.05 -1.28
CA LEU A 114 6.66 -4.60 -1.40
C LEU A 114 6.14 -4.16 -2.77
N VAL A 115 5.10 -3.35 -2.81
CA VAL A 115 4.41 -2.98 -4.04
C VAL A 115 4.43 -1.46 -4.23
N ALA A 116 4.98 -0.99 -5.35
CA ALA A 116 5.06 0.43 -5.71
C ALA A 116 5.59 1.30 -4.55
N THR A 117 6.70 0.91 -3.93
CA THR A 117 7.28 1.54 -2.74
C THR A 117 8.80 1.64 -2.82
N ALA A 118 9.43 2.38 -1.91
CA ALA A 118 10.88 2.49 -1.82
C ALA A 118 11.34 2.87 -0.41
N ALA A 119 12.55 2.43 -0.04
CA ALA A 119 13.22 2.79 1.21
C ALA A 119 13.74 4.24 1.24
N ARG A 120 13.87 4.85 0.07
CA ARG A 120 14.10 6.28 -0.15
C ARG A 120 13.15 6.74 -1.24
N PRO A 121 11.88 7.04 -0.88
CA PRO A 121 10.86 7.35 -1.86
C PRO A 121 11.15 8.70 -2.54
N TRP A 122 11.21 8.69 -3.85
CA TRP A 122 11.24 9.87 -4.69
C TRP A 122 10.57 9.57 -6.04
N GLY A 123 10.01 10.57 -6.64
CA GLY A 123 9.33 10.44 -7.92
C GLY A 123 9.56 11.66 -8.81
N ASP A 124 9.18 11.53 -10.06
CA ASP A 124 9.12 12.59 -11.06
C ASP A 124 7.68 13.08 -11.26
N HIS A 125 7.02 13.35 -10.14
CA HIS A 125 5.66 13.83 -10.16
C HIS A 125 5.64 15.32 -10.47
N PRO A 126 5.03 15.78 -11.58
CA PRO A 126 4.94 17.20 -11.89
C PRO A 126 4.09 17.93 -10.84
N LYS A 127 4.37 19.22 -10.66
CA LYS A 127 3.58 20.05 -9.75
C LYS A 127 2.10 20.02 -10.15
N VAL A 128 1.25 19.62 -9.23
CA VAL A 128 -0.20 19.59 -9.42
C VAL A 128 -0.72 21.02 -9.50
N SER A 129 -1.31 21.38 -10.61
CA SER A 129 -1.91 22.70 -10.82
C SER A 129 -3.31 22.80 -10.22
N LEU A 130 -3.83 24.02 -10.01
CA LEU A 130 -5.22 24.24 -9.62
C LEU A 130 -6.19 23.60 -10.63
N ARG A 131 -5.87 23.68 -11.93
CA ARG A 131 -6.64 23.03 -12.99
C ARG A 131 -6.71 21.52 -12.81
N ASP A 132 -5.59 20.88 -12.47
CA ASP A 132 -5.55 19.43 -12.21
C ASP A 132 -6.47 19.05 -11.05
N ASN A 133 -6.45 19.83 -9.96
CA ASN A 133 -7.33 19.59 -8.81
C ASN A 133 -8.80 19.76 -9.17
N VAL A 134 -9.17 20.80 -9.93
CA VAL A 134 -10.56 21.01 -10.38
C VAL A 134 -11.03 19.87 -11.27
N ILE A 135 -10.23 19.48 -12.26
CA ILE A 135 -10.58 18.38 -13.17
C ILE A 135 -10.69 17.06 -12.40
N THR A 136 -9.78 16.82 -11.43
CA THR A 136 -9.82 15.62 -10.59
C THR A 136 -11.08 15.58 -9.73
N GLY A 137 -11.45 16.71 -9.12
CA GLY A 137 -12.68 16.83 -8.33
C GLY A 137 -13.93 16.54 -9.17
N LEU A 138 -14.05 17.13 -10.36
CA LEU A 138 -15.15 16.89 -11.29
C LEU A 138 -15.21 15.44 -11.74
N ALA A 139 -14.07 14.89 -12.19
CA ALA A 139 -13.97 13.48 -12.59
C ALA A 139 -14.35 12.54 -11.44
N GLY A 140 -13.91 12.83 -10.23
CA GLY A 140 -14.21 12.06 -9.03
C GLY A 140 -15.70 12.05 -8.69
N VAL A 141 -16.35 13.22 -8.67
CA VAL A 141 -17.79 13.33 -8.40
C VAL A 141 -18.61 12.57 -9.44
N ILE A 142 -18.28 12.73 -10.72
CA ILE A 142 -18.98 12.01 -11.81
C ILE A 142 -18.76 10.49 -11.66
N ASN A 143 -17.53 10.06 -11.32
CA ASN A 143 -17.22 8.65 -11.14
C ASN A 143 -17.93 8.02 -9.91
N LEU A 144 -18.21 8.81 -8.86
CA LEU A 144 -19.03 8.37 -7.73
C LEU A 144 -20.49 8.08 -8.13
N VAL A 145 -21.06 8.95 -8.98
CA VAL A 145 -22.46 8.82 -9.43
C VAL A 145 -22.59 7.75 -10.52
N ARG A 146 -21.63 7.69 -11.43
CA ARG A 146 -21.60 6.77 -12.58
C ARG A 146 -20.19 6.18 -12.73
N PRO A 147 -19.85 5.14 -11.96
CA PRO A 147 -18.54 4.51 -11.99
C PRO A 147 -18.17 4.00 -13.39
N SER A 148 -16.90 4.17 -13.77
CA SER A 148 -16.35 3.66 -15.04
C SER A 148 -17.01 4.22 -16.32
N TRP A 149 -17.68 5.35 -16.22
CA TRP A 149 -18.27 5.96 -17.42
C TRP A 149 -17.18 6.41 -18.40
N LEU A 150 -17.12 5.76 -19.57
CA LEU A 150 -16.07 5.97 -20.57
C LEU A 150 -15.91 7.45 -20.97
N TRP A 151 -17.03 8.18 -21.12
CA TRP A 151 -16.95 9.62 -21.41
C TRP A 151 -16.19 10.39 -20.34
N ASN A 152 -16.43 10.11 -19.06
CA ASN A 152 -15.72 10.75 -17.96
C ASN A 152 -14.22 10.39 -17.96
N ILE A 153 -13.91 9.12 -18.21
CA ILE A 153 -12.52 8.63 -18.31
C ILE A 153 -11.79 9.38 -19.41
N GLU A 154 -12.34 9.40 -20.63
CA GLU A 154 -11.70 9.98 -21.80
C GLU A 154 -11.63 11.53 -21.74
N THR A 155 -12.63 12.17 -21.16
CA THR A 155 -12.77 13.63 -21.19
C THR A 155 -12.07 14.31 -20.00
N LEU A 156 -12.21 13.78 -18.79
CA LEU A 156 -11.74 14.40 -17.55
C LEU A 156 -10.62 13.60 -16.87
N ALA A 157 -10.82 12.31 -16.60
CA ALA A 157 -9.92 11.55 -15.77
C ALA A 157 -8.51 11.45 -16.36
N LYS A 158 -8.38 11.17 -17.64
CA LYS A 158 -7.08 11.18 -18.36
C LYS A 158 -6.38 12.55 -18.41
N ARG A 159 -7.05 13.62 -18.00
CA ARG A 159 -6.50 14.98 -17.88
C ARG A 159 -6.32 15.46 -16.45
N SER A 160 -6.70 14.61 -15.49
CA SER A 160 -6.58 14.84 -14.05
C SER A 160 -5.24 14.35 -13.50
N ILE A 161 -5.07 14.37 -12.17
CA ILE A 161 -3.89 13.79 -11.50
C ILE A 161 -3.76 12.28 -11.76
N PHE A 162 -4.84 11.59 -12.13
CA PHE A 162 -4.80 10.16 -12.44
C PHE A 162 -3.90 9.80 -13.61
N ARG A 163 -3.61 10.74 -14.54
CA ARG A 163 -2.61 10.55 -15.61
C ARG A 163 -1.19 10.26 -15.11
N TYR A 164 -0.92 10.50 -13.82
CA TYR A 164 0.38 10.23 -13.21
C TYR A 164 0.40 8.99 -12.33
N LEU A 165 -0.78 8.54 -11.91
CA LEU A 165 -0.94 7.38 -11.01
C LEU A 165 -1.33 6.12 -11.77
N ILE A 166 -1.85 6.26 -13.00
CA ILE A 166 -2.40 5.19 -13.82
C ILE A 166 -1.81 5.29 -15.22
N GLN A 167 -1.35 4.18 -15.75
CA GLN A 167 -0.97 4.02 -17.15
C GLN A 167 -2.11 3.39 -17.95
N GLN A 168 -2.71 2.33 -17.42
CA GLN A 168 -3.82 1.63 -18.05
C GLN A 168 -5.16 2.16 -17.54
N HIS A 169 -5.79 3.06 -18.30
CA HIS A 169 -7.06 3.68 -17.95
C HIS A 169 -8.25 2.74 -18.26
N THR A 170 -8.34 1.62 -17.51
CA THR A 170 -9.42 0.64 -17.68
C THR A 170 -10.66 0.94 -16.81
N PRO A 171 -11.84 0.43 -17.18
CA PRO A 171 -13.03 0.55 -16.36
C PRO A 171 -12.85 -0.01 -14.94
N GLU A 172 -12.10 -1.09 -14.77
CA GLU A 172 -11.83 -1.76 -13.50
C GLU A 172 -11.07 -0.87 -12.54
N VAL A 173 -10.01 -0.20 -13.02
CA VAL A 173 -9.26 0.79 -12.23
C VAL A 173 -10.17 1.93 -11.77
N TYR A 174 -11.06 2.40 -12.63
CA TYR A 174 -11.98 3.49 -12.27
C TYR A 174 -13.12 3.05 -11.35
N GLN A 175 -13.52 1.78 -11.38
CA GLN A 175 -14.41 1.22 -10.36
C GLN A 175 -13.76 1.20 -8.99
N TYR A 176 -12.49 0.76 -8.91
CA TYR A 176 -11.71 0.83 -7.69
C TYR A 176 -11.63 2.27 -7.17
N LEU A 177 -11.26 3.23 -8.01
CA LEU A 177 -11.16 4.64 -7.63
C LEU A 177 -12.48 5.19 -7.08
N ALA A 178 -13.61 4.84 -7.69
CA ALA A 178 -14.92 5.27 -7.22
C ALA A 178 -15.28 4.72 -5.84
N ARG A 179 -14.97 3.45 -5.58
CA ARG A 179 -15.39 2.75 -4.36
C ARG A 179 -14.45 3.00 -3.19
N GLU A 180 -13.13 2.92 -3.44
CA GLU A 180 -12.15 2.83 -2.38
C GLU A 180 -11.28 4.08 -2.24
N ALA A 181 -10.80 4.65 -3.36
CA ALA A 181 -9.88 5.77 -3.31
C ALA A 181 -10.57 7.05 -2.83
N VAL A 182 -11.81 7.30 -3.24
CA VAL A 182 -12.59 8.46 -2.77
C VAL A 182 -12.89 8.36 -1.29
N TYR A 183 -13.33 7.17 -0.82
CA TYR A 183 -13.54 6.91 0.59
C TYR A 183 -12.25 7.17 1.40
N SER A 184 -11.15 6.58 0.98
CA SER A 184 -9.85 6.70 1.63
C SER A 184 -9.37 8.15 1.71
N TYR A 185 -9.56 8.93 0.64
CA TYR A 185 -9.23 10.36 0.64
C TYR A 185 -10.00 11.14 1.71
N PHE A 186 -11.33 10.96 1.80
CA PHE A 186 -12.15 11.65 2.80
C PHE A 186 -11.92 11.16 4.23
N LYS A 187 -11.45 9.94 4.40
CA LYS A 187 -11.17 9.32 5.70
C LYS A 187 -9.69 9.40 6.12
N THR A 188 -8.88 10.15 5.41
CA THR A 188 -7.51 10.46 5.81
C THR A 188 -7.50 11.73 6.65
N SER A 189 -7.03 11.63 7.90
CA SER A 189 -6.98 12.75 8.83
C SER A 189 -5.84 13.72 8.49
N ARG A 190 -6.01 14.99 8.89
CA ARG A 190 -4.93 15.98 8.77
C ARG A 190 -3.69 15.60 9.59
N GLN A 191 -3.84 14.86 10.68
CA GLN A 191 -2.74 14.37 11.51
C GLN A 191 -1.91 13.35 10.76
N ALA A 192 -2.56 12.40 10.04
CA ALA A 192 -1.88 11.41 9.21
C ALA A 192 -1.08 12.07 8.07
N ASP A 193 -1.70 13.02 7.37
CA ASP A 193 -1.02 13.80 6.31
C ASP A 193 0.19 14.58 6.85
N LYS A 194 0.03 15.24 8.02
CA LYS A 194 1.14 15.97 8.66
C LYS A 194 2.27 15.03 9.10
N ALA A 195 1.97 13.88 9.70
CA ALA A 195 2.98 12.92 10.15
C ALA A 195 3.81 12.40 8.98
N LEU A 196 3.15 12.01 7.89
CA LEU A 196 3.83 11.57 6.66
C LEU A 196 4.67 12.70 6.04
N THR A 197 4.05 13.87 5.82
CA THR A 197 4.73 15.02 5.21
C THR A 197 5.96 15.45 6.00
N LEU A 198 5.86 15.48 7.33
CA LEU A 198 7.00 15.81 8.20
C LEU A 198 8.13 14.81 8.02
N ARG A 199 7.82 13.51 8.03
CA ARG A 199 8.83 12.45 7.92
C ARG A 199 9.56 12.47 6.57
N ILE A 200 8.80 12.69 5.47
CA ILE A 200 9.39 12.82 4.13
C ILE A 200 10.27 14.08 4.03
N LYS A 201 9.81 15.22 4.56
CA LYS A 201 10.58 16.48 4.57
C LYS A 201 11.87 16.39 5.40
N GLN A 202 11.89 15.57 6.43
CA GLN A 202 13.09 15.27 7.23
C GLN A 202 14.09 14.36 6.50
N GLY A 203 13.81 13.96 5.27
CA GLY A 203 14.69 13.14 4.45
C GLY A 203 14.62 11.66 4.82
N TYR A 204 13.41 11.06 4.79
CA TYR A 204 13.28 9.62 5.01
C TYR A 204 14.17 8.82 4.04
N ASN A 205 15.08 8.03 4.60
CA ASN A 205 15.98 7.15 3.85
C ASN A 205 16.41 5.95 4.73
N ARG A 206 16.03 4.75 4.28
CA ARG A 206 16.41 3.48 4.93
C ARG A 206 17.33 2.62 4.06
N VAL A 207 17.73 3.10 2.90
CA VAL A 207 18.65 2.36 2.02
C VAL A 207 19.89 1.85 2.77
N PRO A 208 20.56 2.64 3.64
CA PRO A 208 21.72 2.15 4.39
C PRO A 208 21.42 1.00 5.36
N ASP A 209 20.18 0.89 5.83
CA ASP A 209 19.79 -0.08 6.88
C ASP A 209 19.24 -1.39 6.28
N LEU A 210 18.90 -1.42 4.98
CA LEU A 210 18.22 -2.54 4.33
C LEU A 210 19.00 -3.87 4.37
N HIS A 211 20.31 -3.82 4.50
CA HIS A 211 21.16 -5.01 4.67
C HIS A 211 20.81 -5.84 5.90
N GLN A 212 20.09 -5.25 6.88
CA GLN A 212 19.61 -5.92 8.09
C GLN A 212 18.33 -6.74 7.85
N ILE A 213 17.61 -6.50 6.75
CA ILE A 213 16.41 -7.26 6.38
C ILE A 213 16.86 -8.51 5.62
N THR A 214 16.99 -9.62 6.33
CA THR A 214 17.50 -10.89 5.78
C THR A 214 16.39 -11.86 5.34
N VAL A 215 15.13 -11.58 5.67
CA VAL A 215 13.97 -12.38 5.24
C VAL A 215 13.77 -12.28 3.72
N PRO A 216 13.10 -13.26 3.09
CA PRO A 216 12.74 -13.18 1.69
C PRO A 216 11.89 -11.93 1.39
N VAL A 217 12.18 -11.26 0.28
CA VAL A 217 11.45 -10.06 -0.18
C VAL A 217 11.07 -10.22 -1.64
N LEU A 218 9.81 -9.89 -1.95
CA LEU A 218 9.34 -9.67 -3.32
C LEU A 218 9.05 -8.19 -3.52
N MET A 219 9.68 -7.57 -4.54
CA MET A 219 9.41 -6.18 -4.91
C MET A 219 8.71 -6.10 -6.27
N LEU A 220 7.52 -5.49 -6.31
CA LEU A 220 6.72 -5.30 -7.52
C LEU A 220 6.71 -3.82 -7.91
N ILE A 221 7.13 -3.53 -9.15
CA ILE A 221 7.43 -2.19 -9.64
C ILE A 221 6.58 -1.88 -10.86
N GLY A 222 5.93 -0.72 -10.90
CA GLY A 222 5.29 -0.21 -12.13
C GLY A 222 6.30 0.53 -13.00
N GLU A 223 6.37 0.20 -14.31
CA GLU A 223 7.33 0.79 -15.25
C GLU A 223 7.21 2.31 -15.38
N PHE A 224 5.99 2.82 -15.35
CA PHE A 224 5.67 4.25 -15.50
C PHE A 224 5.27 4.91 -14.19
N ASP A 225 5.61 4.31 -13.04
CA ASP A 225 5.33 4.93 -11.74
C ASP A 225 6.11 6.25 -11.59
N ARG A 226 5.37 7.36 -11.58
CA ARG A 226 5.91 8.70 -11.40
C ARG A 226 5.81 9.19 -9.96
N HIS A 227 5.07 8.47 -9.12
CA HIS A 227 4.91 8.78 -7.71
C HIS A 227 6.08 8.22 -6.89
N ILE A 228 6.35 6.93 -7.05
CA ILE A 228 7.57 6.27 -6.55
C ILE A 228 8.32 5.77 -7.77
N SER A 229 9.38 6.47 -8.15
CA SER A 229 10.07 6.15 -9.41
C SER A 229 10.56 4.70 -9.46
N PRO A 230 10.52 4.04 -10.63
CA PRO A 230 11.05 2.70 -10.79
C PRO A 230 12.53 2.60 -10.37
N ALA A 231 13.28 3.70 -10.50
CA ALA A 231 14.66 3.77 -10.06
C ALA A 231 14.80 3.71 -8.53
N ALA A 232 13.90 4.37 -7.78
CA ALA A 232 13.87 4.32 -6.30
C ALA A 232 13.51 2.91 -5.80
N SER A 233 12.53 2.27 -6.43
CA SER A 233 12.15 0.89 -6.11
C SER A 233 13.28 -0.10 -6.42
N ARG A 234 13.95 0.03 -7.57
CA ARG A 234 15.11 -0.80 -7.93
C ARG A 234 16.32 -0.56 -7.02
N GLU A 235 16.56 0.69 -6.58
CA GLU A 235 17.58 0.99 -5.57
C GLU A 235 17.30 0.20 -4.28
N THR A 236 16.05 0.22 -3.83
CA THR A 236 15.60 -0.54 -2.66
C THR A 236 15.81 -2.04 -2.85
N ALA A 237 15.34 -2.60 -3.97
CA ALA A 237 15.49 -4.03 -4.27
C ALA A 237 16.95 -4.48 -4.28
N LYS A 238 17.86 -3.67 -4.84
CA LYS A 238 19.30 -3.98 -4.89
C LYS A 238 20.00 -3.89 -3.53
N ALA A 239 19.47 -3.09 -2.61
CA ALA A 239 20.03 -2.93 -1.26
C ALA A 239 19.57 -4.02 -0.28
N LEU A 240 18.50 -4.75 -0.61
CA LEU A 240 17.98 -5.87 0.15
C LEU A 240 18.75 -7.15 -0.18
N PRO A 241 19.27 -7.90 0.81
CA PRO A 241 20.11 -9.09 0.58
C PRO A 241 19.41 -10.24 -0.13
N ASN A 242 18.11 -10.42 0.14
CA ASN A 242 17.32 -11.54 -0.35
C ASN A 242 16.03 -11.04 -1.02
N CYS A 243 16.19 -10.32 -2.13
CA CYS A 243 15.10 -9.67 -2.83
C CYS A 243 14.98 -10.14 -4.28
N GLU A 244 13.85 -10.74 -4.59
CA GLU A 244 13.37 -10.87 -5.97
C GLU A 244 12.58 -9.62 -6.35
N TRP A 245 12.67 -9.19 -7.58
CA TRP A 245 11.86 -8.07 -8.06
C TRP A 245 11.36 -8.29 -9.49
N GLU A 246 10.19 -7.74 -9.76
CA GLU A 246 9.60 -7.74 -11.09
C GLU A 246 9.08 -6.36 -11.44
N MET A 247 9.32 -5.93 -12.68
CA MET A 247 8.79 -4.69 -13.23
C MET A 247 7.67 -4.99 -14.20
N PHE A 248 6.48 -4.53 -13.87
CA PHE A 248 5.29 -4.68 -14.69
C PHE A 248 5.28 -3.61 -15.76
N GLN A 249 5.45 -4.05 -17.01
CA GLN A 249 5.40 -3.16 -18.16
C GLN A 249 4.03 -2.53 -18.31
N ASP A 250 4.00 -1.31 -18.82
CA ASP A 250 2.76 -0.57 -19.09
C ASP A 250 1.85 -0.43 -17.87
N THR A 251 2.44 -0.21 -16.69
CA THR A 251 1.72 0.08 -15.44
C THR A 251 2.38 1.23 -14.69
N ALA A 252 1.61 1.93 -13.86
CA ALA A 252 2.09 3.01 -13.00
C ALA A 252 1.95 2.68 -11.49
N HIS A 253 1.63 3.67 -10.67
CA HIS A 253 1.57 3.52 -9.22
C HIS A 253 0.44 2.58 -8.73
N LEU A 254 -0.66 2.52 -9.50
CA LEU A 254 -1.80 1.66 -9.22
C LEU A 254 -1.69 0.27 -9.88
N LEU A 255 -0.49 -0.23 -10.09
CA LEU A 255 -0.22 -1.53 -10.73
C LEU A 255 -1.07 -2.71 -10.19
N PRO A 256 -1.42 -2.79 -8.88
CA PRO A 256 -2.27 -3.88 -8.38
C PRO A 256 -3.69 -3.90 -8.97
N TRP A 257 -4.15 -2.76 -9.46
CA TRP A 257 -5.47 -2.63 -10.10
C TRP A 257 -5.38 -2.55 -11.62
N GLU A 258 -4.23 -2.14 -12.15
CA GLU A 258 -3.97 -2.08 -13.59
C GLU A 258 -3.72 -3.48 -14.19
N LYS A 259 -3.04 -4.36 -13.44
CA LYS A 259 -2.73 -5.76 -13.82
C LYS A 259 -2.92 -6.71 -12.65
N SER A 260 -4.11 -6.68 -12.03
CA SER A 260 -4.39 -7.41 -10.80
C SER A 260 -4.09 -8.91 -10.90
N GLU A 261 -4.55 -9.57 -11.95
CA GLU A 261 -4.32 -11.00 -12.14
C GLU A 261 -2.82 -11.35 -12.18
N ALA A 262 -2.04 -10.65 -12.98
CA ALA A 262 -0.60 -10.90 -13.12
C ALA A 262 0.17 -10.61 -11.81
N VAL A 263 -0.22 -9.55 -11.09
CA VAL A 263 0.36 -9.20 -9.78
C VAL A 263 0.06 -10.29 -8.76
N LEU A 264 -1.17 -10.75 -8.68
CA LEU A 264 -1.59 -11.78 -7.73
C LEU A 264 -0.95 -13.14 -8.03
N GLN A 265 -0.90 -13.55 -9.30
CA GLN A 265 -0.19 -14.77 -9.73
C GLN A 265 1.31 -14.72 -9.39
N ARG A 266 1.94 -13.54 -9.49
CA ARG A 266 3.36 -13.39 -9.11
C ARG A 266 3.55 -13.55 -7.60
N ILE A 267 2.62 -12.99 -6.81
CA ILE A 267 2.61 -13.14 -5.36
C ILE A 267 2.43 -14.60 -4.96
N ASP A 268 1.43 -15.30 -5.53
CA ASP A 268 1.18 -16.71 -5.25
C ASP A 268 2.41 -17.57 -5.53
N ARG A 269 3.04 -17.39 -6.68
CA ARG A 269 4.25 -18.13 -7.06
C ARG A 269 5.37 -17.90 -6.04
N TRP A 270 5.59 -16.66 -5.62
CA TRP A 270 6.64 -16.34 -4.66
C TRP A 270 6.36 -16.94 -3.27
N LEU A 271 5.10 -16.92 -2.81
CA LEU A 271 4.70 -17.57 -1.55
C LEU A 271 4.91 -19.08 -1.60
N ASP A 272 4.63 -19.72 -2.74
CA ASP A 272 4.85 -21.16 -2.95
C ASP A 272 6.35 -21.51 -2.98
N GLU A 273 7.17 -20.72 -3.67
CA GLU A 273 8.62 -20.91 -3.78
C GLU A 273 9.34 -20.73 -2.45
N THR A 274 8.92 -19.74 -1.65
CA THR A 274 9.50 -19.43 -0.33
C THR A 274 8.92 -20.29 0.80
N LYS A 275 7.82 -21.01 0.54
CA LYS A 275 7.09 -21.84 1.53
C LYS A 275 6.64 -21.04 2.77
N LEU A 276 6.22 -19.83 2.55
CA LEU A 276 5.70 -18.91 3.57
C LEU A 276 4.17 -19.00 3.76
#